data_67393e64987bdafee120ea93a6fd31ee
#
_entry.id   67393e64987bdafee120ea93a6fd31ee
#
_cell.length_a   1.000
_cell.length_b   1.000
_cell.length_c   1.000
_cell.angle_alpha   90.00
_cell.angle_beta   90.00
_cell.angle_gamma   90.00
#
_symmetry.space_group_name_H-M   'P 1'
#
loop_
_entity.id
_entity.type
_entity.pdbx_description
1 polymer ?
#
loop_
_entity_poly.entity_id
_entity_poly.type
_entity_poly.pdbx_seq_one_letter_code
_entity_poly.pdbx_strand_id
1 'polypeptide(L)'
;MFLIDLLKEHDVPVFRTHNAWSKDAWTNIVNRLNTKFNTSFSLGQVKQKEQDLKKAYRSVKDLVAESGFGWDKERMMLHAPPSVWASFAARENSKDALHWQDRSFPYYDALAQLYDSETHIVLSISDSVFFFFENMVIKF
;
A
#
# COMPACT_ATOMS: atom_id res chain seq x y z
N MET A 1 -2.47 -10.23 -4.36
CA MET A 1 -3.59 -9.74 -5.21
C MET A 1 -3.04 -9.27 -6.55
N PHE A 2 -3.69 -9.67 -7.62
CA PHE A 2 -3.20 -9.40 -8.97
C PHE A 2 -3.12 -7.91 -9.30
N LEU A 3 -4.07 -7.11 -8.82
CA LEU A 3 -4.01 -5.66 -9.06
C LEU A 3 -2.75 -5.05 -8.45
N ILE A 4 -2.38 -5.45 -7.25
CA ILE A 4 -1.17 -4.93 -6.60
C ILE A 4 0.06 -5.34 -7.41
N ASP A 5 0.08 -6.56 -7.91
CA ASP A 5 1.20 -7.04 -8.73
C ASP A 5 1.32 -6.21 -10.01
N LEU A 6 0.20 -5.88 -10.65
CA LEU A 6 0.21 -5.05 -11.84
C LEU A 6 0.67 -3.62 -11.53
N LEU A 7 0.23 -3.06 -10.42
CA LEU A 7 0.66 -1.73 -9.99
C LEU A 7 2.17 -1.71 -9.75
N LYS A 8 2.70 -2.75 -9.14
CA LYS A 8 4.14 -2.85 -8.90
C LYS A 8 4.91 -3.02 -10.20
N GLU A 9 4.38 -3.78 -11.12
CA GLU A 9 5.00 -3.99 -12.42
C GLU A 9 5.10 -2.67 -13.20
N HIS A 10 4.12 -1.78 -13.02
CA HIS A 10 4.09 -0.47 -13.67
C HIS A 10 4.68 0.64 -12.80
N ASP A 11 5.37 0.28 -11.72
CA ASP A 11 6.00 1.25 -10.84
C ASP A 11 7.40 1.56 -11.35
N VAL A 12 7.47 2.10 -12.54
CA VAL A 12 8.72 2.49 -13.20
C VAL A 12 8.54 3.90 -13.78
N PRO A 13 9.63 4.63 -14.00
CA PRO A 13 9.54 6.04 -14.40
C PRO A 13 8.71 6.33 -15.64
N VAL A 14 8.66 5.40 -16.58
CA VAL A 14 7.90 5.61 -17.82
C VAL A 14 6.40 5.53 -17.56
N PHE A 15 5.97 4.87 -16.51
CA PHE A 15 4.56 4.67 -16.19
C PHE A 15 4.09 5.39 -14.93
N ARG A 16 5.00 5.77 -14.04
CA ARG A 16 4.62 6.36 -12.76
C ARG A 16 5.50 7.55 -12.42
N THR A 17 4.87 8.67 -12.09
CA THR A 17 5.57 9.85 -11.59
C THR A 17 4.75 10.46 -10.46
N HIS A 18 5.39 10.94 -9.42
CA HIS A 18 4.75 11.65 -8.31
C HIS A 18 3.52 10.91 -7.76
N ASN A 19 3.65 9.63 -7.50
CA ASN A 19 2.55 8.80 -6.97
C ASN A 19 1.39 8.56 -7.93
N ALA A 20 1.55 8.94 -9.20
CA ALA A 20 0.48 8.76 -10.17
C ALA A 20 0.94 7.90 -11.33
N TRP A 21 0.11 6.96 -11.71
CA TRP A 21 0.35 6.14 -12.90
C TRP A 21 -0.20 6.87 -14.11
N SER A 22 0.51 6.76 -15.23
CA SER A 22 0.12 7.39 -16.48
C SER A 22 -1.14 6.75 -17.06
N LYS A 23 -1.71 7.42 -18.05
CA LYS A 23 -2.86 6.90 -18.76
C LYS A 23 -2.53 5.55 -19.40
N ASP A 24 -1.34 5.43 -19.98
CA ASP A 24 -0.92 4.20 -20.64
C ASP A 24 -0.77 3.06 -19.62
N ALA A 25 -0.24 3.36 -18.45
CA ALA A 25 -0.14 2.37 -17.38
C ALA A 25 -1.52 1.87 -16.98
N TRP A 26 -2.46 2.77 -16.78
CA TRP A 26 -3.82 2.40 -16.41
C TRP A 26 -4.50 1.56 -17.48
N THR A 27 -4.32 1.91 -18.75
CA THR A 27 -4.88 1.14 -19.85
C THR A 27 -4.35 -0.30 -19.81
N ASN A 28 -3.04 -0.46 -19.64
CA ASN A 28 -2.43 -1.78 -19.57
C ASN A 28 -2.93 -2.56 -18.35
N ILE A 29 -3.01 -1.91 -17.20
CA ILE A 29 -3.47 -2.55 -15.97
C ILE A 29 -4.90 -3.06 -16.11
N VAL A 30 -5.81 -2.21 -16.61
CA VAL A 30 -7.21 -2.58 -16.76
C VAL A 30 -7.36 -3.72 -17.76
N ASN A 31 -6.66 -3.64 -18.89
CA ASN A 31 -6.75 -4.68 -19.91
C ASN A 31 -6.23 -6.01 -19.39
N ARG A 32 -5.12 -6.02 -18.70
CA ARG A 32 -4.54 -7.25 -18.16
C ARG A 32 -5.39 -7.85 -17.05
N LEU A 33 -5.98 -7.00 -16.21
CA LEU A 33 -6.86 -7.44 -15.15
C LEU A 33 -8.10 -8.11 -15.74
N ASN A 34 -8.72 -7.46 -16.71
CA ASN A 34 -9.93 -7.98 -17.36
C ASN A 34 -9.66 -9.27 -18.12
N THR A 35 -8.51 -9.36 -18.76
CA THR A 35 -8.14 -10.60 -19.48
C THR A 35 -7.92 -11.74 -18.49
N LYS A 36 -7.22 -11.46 -17.40
CA LYS A 36 -6.90 -12.48 -16.40
C LYS A 36 -8.15 -13.10 -15.78
N PHE A 37 -9.13 -12.28 -15.46
CA PHE A 37 -10.32 -12.73 -14.74
C PHE A 37 -11.56 -12.82 -15.62
N ASN A 38 -11.42 -12.56 -16.91
CA ASN A 38 -12.54 -12.58 -17.86
C ASN A 38 -13.66 -11.66 -17.37
N THR A 39 -13.30 -10.42 -17.09
CA THR A 39 -14.22 -9.41 -16.54
C THR A 39 -14.25 -8.18 -17.44
N SER A 40 -15.13 -7.25 -17.11
CA SER A 40 -15.29 -5.99 -17.86
C SER A 40 -15.24 -4.80 -16.92
N PHE A 41 -14.29 -4.78 -15.99
CA PHE A 41 -14.14 -3.64 -15.09
C PHE A 41 -13.80 -2.38 -15.87
N SER A 42 -14.40 -1.28 -15.49
CA SER A 42 -14.08 0.02 -16.08
C SER A 42 -12.81 0.58 -15.45
N LEU A 43 -12.21 1.54 -16.13
CA LEU A 43 -11.08 2.27 -15.59
C LEU A 43 -11.42 2.90 -14.23
N GLY A 44 -12.61 3.49 -14.13
CA GLY A 44 -13.05 4.11 -12.88
C GLY A 44 -13.12 3.13 -11.73
N GLN A 45 -13.62 1.93 -11.99
CA GLN A 45 -13.71 0.89 -10.97
C GLN A 45 -12.32 0.43 -10.49
N VAL A 46 -11.40 0.26 -11.42
CA VAL A 46 -10.04 -0.18 -11.07
C VAL A 46 -9.29 0.91 -10.31
N LYS A 47 -9.42 2.16 -10.74
CA LYS A 47 -8.81 3.27 -10.03
C LYS A 47 -9.40 3.43 -8.62
N GLN A 48 -10.70 3.24 -8.49
CA GLN A 48 -11.34 3.31 -7.18
C GLN A 48 -10.80 2.24 -6.24
N LYS A 49 -10.58 1.03 -6.77
CA LYS A 49 -10.01 -0.05 -5.97
C LYS A 49 -8.60 0.29 -5.51
N GLU A 50 -7.81 0.91 -6.36
CA GLU A 50 -6.46 1.35 -5.98
C GLU A 50 -6.53 2.41 -4.87
N GLN A 51 -7.46 3.35 -4.97
CA GLN A 51 -7.64 4.35 -3.93
C GLN A 51 -8.08 3.72 -2.60
N ASP A 52 -8.94 2.71 -2.66
CA ASP A 52 -9.39 1.99 -1.47
C ASP A 52 -8.22 1.26 -0.80
N LEU A 53 -7.37 0.62 -1.59
CA LEU A 53 -6.18 -0.06 -1.09
C LEU A 53 -5.22 0.93 -0.44
N LYS A 54 -5.02 2.07 -1.06
CA LYS A 54 -4.13 3.11 -0.55
C LYS A 54 -4.66 3.67 0.76
N LYS A 55 -5.97 3.88 0.85
CA LYS A 55 -6.60 4.38 2.06
C LYS A 55 -6.46 3.36 3.20
N ALA A 56 -6.70 2.08 2.90
CA ALA A 56 -6.56 1.02 3.88
C ALA A 56 -5.12 0.92 4.38
N TYR A 57 -4.16 0.99 3.45
CA TYR A 57 -2.74 0.95 3.81
C TYR A 57 -2.37 2.11 4.74
N ARG A 58 -2.80 3.31 4.41
CA ARG A 58 -2.49 4.48 5.24
C ARG A 58 -3.13 4.40 6.62
N SER A 59 -4.34 3.89 6.70
CA SER A 59 -5.02 3.70 7.98
C SER A 59 -4.22 2.76 8.89
N VAL A 60 -3.80 1.63 8.36
CA VAL A 60 -3.01 0.67 9.13
C VAL A 60 -1.63 1.25 9.48
N LYS A 61 -1.00 1.93 8.54
CA LYS A 61 0.31 2.54 8.77
C LYS A 61 0.27 3.55 9.90
N ASP A 62 -0.76 4.39 9.91
CA ASP A 62 -0.90 5.40 10.96
C ASP A 62 -1.09 4.75 12.32
N LEU A 63 -1.85 3.66 12.39
CA LEU A 63 -2.04 2.94 13.63
C LEU A 63 -0.77 2.25 14.12
N VAL A 64 -0.01 1.67 13.22
CA VAL A 64 1.26 1.04 13.58
C VAL A 64 2.20 2.07 14.23
N ALA A 65 2.10 3.32 13.80
CA ALA A 65 2.92 4.41 14.34
C ALA A 65 2.41 4.97 15.68
N GLU A 66 1.19 4.62 16.05
CA GLU A 66 0.63 5.09 17.32
C GLU A 66 1.23 4.34 18.50
N SER A 67 1.38 5.06 19.61
CA SER A 67 1.92 4.47 20.83
C SER A 67 1.01 3.33 21.32
N GLY A 68 1.62 2.22 21.66
CA GLY A 68 0.90 1.07 22.18
C GLY A 68 0.46 0.06 21.14
N PHE A 69 0.54 0.42 19.85
CA PHE A 69 0.18 -0.50 18.78
C PHE A 69 1.43 -1.16 18.18
N GLY A 70 1.28 -2.39 17.69
CA GLY A 70 2.31 -3.10 16.98
C GLY A 70 1.73 -3.86 15.81
N TRP A 71 2.61 -4.42 15.01
CA TRP A 71 2.22 -5.21 13.85
C TRP A 71 2.63 -6.66 14.05
N ASP A 72 1.65 -7.56 13.99
CA ASP A 72 1.89 -9.01 14.10
C ASP A 72 2.13 -9.55 12.70
N LYS A 73 3.37 -9.88 12.41
CA LYS A 73 3.76 -10.35 11.07
C LYS A 73 3.23 -11.73 10.73
N GLU A 74 2.96 -12.53 11.73
CA GLU A 74 2.45 -13.89 11.48
C GLU A 74 0.98 -13.86 11.13
N ARG A 75 0.22 -13.07 11.86
CA ARG A 75 -1.22 -12.94 11.63
C ARG A 75 -1.57 -11.87 10.62
N MET A 76 -0.60 -11.04 10.26
CA MET A 76 -0.79 -9.90 9.37
C MET A 76 -1.88 -8.97 9.90
N MET A 77 -1.77 -8.60 11.16
CA MET A 77 -2.75 -7.71 11.77
C MET A 77 -2.14 -6.84 12.85
N LEU A 78 -2.85 -5.76 13.17
CA LEU A 78 -2.48 -4.91 14.28
C LEU A 78 -2.71 -5.63 15.58
N HIS A 79 -1.85 -5.39 16.55
CA HIS A 79 -2.09 -5.86 17.90
C HIS A 79 -1.83 -4.77 18.91
N ALA A 80 -2.59 -4.78 19.98
CA ALA A 80 -2.43 -3.86 21.09
C ALA A 80 -3.18 -4.44 22.28
N PRO A 81 -2.78 -4.07 23.52
CA PRO A 81 -3.54 -4.47 24.71
C PRO A 81 -4.96 -3.92 24.64
N PRO A 82 -5.93 -4.59 25.26
CA PRO A 82 -7.30 -4.09 25.27
C PRO A 82 -7.45 -2.66 25.77
N SER A 83 -6.61 -2.25 26.73
CA SER A 83 -6.67 -0.90 27.25
C SER A 83 -6.30 0.15 26.22
N VAL A 84 -5.37 -0.18 25.32
CA VAL A 84 -4.97 0.72 24.24
C VAL A 84 -6.11 0.87 23.23
N TRP A 85 -6.75 -0.25 22.86
CA TRP A 85 -7.90 -0.17 21.97
C TRP A 85 -9.05 0.62 22.59
N ALA A 86 -9.28 0.44 23.90
CA ALA A 86 -10.34 1.16 24.58
C ALA A 86 -10.07 2.67 24.60
N SER A 87 -8.84 3.06 24.87
CA SER A 87 -8.46 4.47 24.84
C SER A 87 -8.60 5.06 23.45
N PHE A 88 -8.25 4.28 22.45
CA PHE A 88 -8.37 4.73 21.06
C PHE A 88 -9.83 4.87 20.65
N ALA A 89 -10.68 3.96 21.08
CA ALA A 89 -12.10 3.99 20.76
C ALA A 89 -12.81 5.23 21.32
N ALA A 90 -12.24 5.83 22.36
CA ALA A 90 -12.82 7.03 22.97
C ALA A 90 -12.54 8.28 22.15
N ARG A 91 -11.68 8.20 21.16
CA ARG A 91 -11.34 9.37 20.31
C ARG A 91 -12.41 9.59 19.24
N GLU A 92 -12.51 10.84 18.82
CA GLU A 92 -13.36 11.16 17.70
C GLU A 92 -12.73 10.57 16.44
N ASN A 93 -13.55 10.17 15.51
CA ASN A 93 -13.12 9.64 14.22
C ASN A 93 -12.32 8.33 14.30
N SER A 94 -12.55 7.55 15.35
CA SER A 94 -11.86 6.27 15.51
C SER A 94 -12.49 5.10 14.76
N LYS A 95 -13.69 5.29 14.24
CA LYS A 95 -14.46 4.18 13.67
C LYS A 95 -13.75 3.38 12.59
N ASP A 96 -13.12 4.09 11.66
CA ASP A 96 -12.43 3.44 10.56
C ASP A 96 -11.22 2.65 11.05
N ALA A 97 -10.57 3.16 12.06
CA ALA A 97 -9.41 2.50 12.65
C ALA A 97 -9.81 1.27 13.46
N LEU A 98 -10.92 1.34 14.18
CA LEU A 98 -11.41 0.21 14.95
C LEU A 98 -11.79 -0.99 14.07
N HIS A 99 -12.06 -0.72 12.80
CA HIS A 99 -12.30 -1.76 11.82
C HIS A 99 -11.15 -2.79 11.79
N TRP A 100 -9.93 -2.36 12.11
CA TRP A 100 -8.75 -3.22 12.03
C TRP A 100 -8.50 -4.05 13.29
N GLN A 101 -9.32 -3.87 14.33
CA GLN A 101 -9.10 -4.55 15.60
C GLN A 101 -9.11 -6.07 15.48
N ASP A 102 -10.01 -6.61 14.66
CA ASP A 102 -10.16 -8.05 14.51
C ASP A 102 -9.91 -8.53 13.08
N ARG A 103 -9.22 -7.72 12.28
CA ARG A 103 -9.06 -8.03 10.86
C ARG A 103 -7.60 -8.07 10.46
N SER A 104 -7.26 -9.05 9.66
CA SER A 104 -5.93 -9.11 9.07
C SER A 104 -5.85 -8.21 7.83
N PHE A 105 -4.65 -7.77 7.51
CA PHE A 105 -4.40 -6.98 6.31
C PHE A 105 -3.16 -7.56 5.62
N PRO A 106 -3.32 -8.67 4.87
CA PRO A 106 -2.18 -9.38 4.30
C PRO A 106 -1.45 -8.61 3.21
N TYR A 107 -2.01 -7.50 2.74
CA TYR A 107 -1.38 -6.71 1.69
C TYR A 107 -0.49 -5.59 2.21
N TYR A 108 -0.33 -5.49 3.53
CA TYR A 108 0.41 -4.37 4.14
C TYR A 108 1.82 -4.23 3.59
N ASP A 109 2.58 -5.33 3.58
CA ASP A 109 3.97 -5.28 3.13
C ASP A 109 4.07 -4.96 1.64
N ALA A 110 3.21 -5.55 0.82
CA ALA A 110 3.19 -5.29 -0.61
C ALA A 110 2.84 -3.84 -0.91
N LEU A 111 1.89 -3.28 -0.18
CA LEU A 111 1.49 -1.89 -0.37
C LEU A 111 2.55 -0.93 0.19
N ALA A 112 3.26 -1.33 1.24
CA ALA A 112 4.39 -0.55 1.73
C ALA A 112 5.46 -0.41 0.66
N GLN A 113 5.77 -1.50 -0.04
CA GLN A 113 6.72 -1.46 -1.14
C GLN A 113 6.24 -0.52 -2.25
N LEU A 114 4.94 -0.50 -2.49
CA LEU A 114 4.38 0.29 -3.57
C LEU A 114 4.32 1.78 -3.23
N TYR A 115 3.92 2.12 -2.01
CA TYR A 115 3.66 3.51 -1.64
C TYR A 115 4.80 4.17 -0.87
N ASP A 116 5.63 3.41 -0.20
CA ASP A 116 6.76 3.96 0.53
C ASP A 116 8.06 3.92 -0.25
N SER A 117 8.12 3.08 -1.29
CA SER A 117 9.34 2.95 -2.09
C SER A 117 9.74 4.25 -2.79
N GLU A 118 8.78 5.12 -3.03
CA GLU A 118 9.06 6.42 -3.60
C GLU A 118 10.02 7.22 -2.77
N THR A 119 9.84 7.18 -1.46
CA THR A 119 10.75 7.85 -0.55
C THR A 119 12.14 7.25 -0.64
N HIS A 120 12.21 5.94 -0.73
CA HIS A 120 13.48 5.26 -0.88
C HIS A 120 14.18 5.62 -2.17
N ILE A 121 13.43 5.69 -3.25
CA ILE A 121 14.00 6.05 -4.55
C ILE A 121 14.57 7.47 -4.50
N VAL A 122 13.82 8.38 -3.89
CA VAL A 122 14.30 9.77 -3.77
C VAL A 122 15.57 9.82 -2.94
N LEU A 123 15.61 9.08 -1.84
CA LEU A 123 16.80 9.03 -1.03
C LEU A 123 17.97 8.43 -1.77
N SER A 124 17.73 7.39 -2.54
CA SER A 124 18.78 6.76 -3.34
C SER A 124 19.35 7.71 -4.35
N ILE A 125 18.51 8.46 -4.99
CA ILE A 125 18.96 9.45 -5.95
C ILE A 125 19.80 10.49 -5.27
N SER A 126 19.40 10.93 -4.11
CA SER A 126 20.15 11.91 -3.38
C SER A 126 21.45 11.35 -2.91
N ASP A 127 21.47 10.13 -2.50
CA ASP A 127 22.64 9.53 -2.04
C ASP A 127 23.44 9.07 -3.08
N SER A 128 23.00 8.91 -4.04
CA SER A 128 23.56 8.57 -4.90
C SER A 128 23.63 7.64 -5.38
N VAL A 129 23.20 7.17 -5.06
CA VAL A 129 23.20 6.34 -5.62
C VAL A 129 23.69 5.37 -5.10
N PHE A 130 24.03 5.23 -4.23
CA PHE A 130 24.54 4.24 -3.77
C PHE A 130 23.70 3.31 -3.18
N PHE A 131 22.94 3.60 -2.49
CA PHE A 131 22.25 2.72 -1.86
C PHE A 131 21.30 2.13 -2.73
N PHE A 132 21.05 2.56 -3.69
CA PHE A 132 20.16 2.22 -4.48
C PHE A 132 20.29 1.03 -5.01
N PHE A 133 21.02 0.53 -4.63
CA PHE A 133 21.27 -0.45 -4.84
C PHE A 133 21.18 -1.33 -4.05
N GLU A 134 21.24 -1.26 -3.08
CA GLU A 134 21.18 -2.18 -2.32
C GLU A 134 19.92 -2.53 -2.14
N ASN A 135 19.24 -2.11 -2.48
CA ASN A 135 18.05 -2.44 -2.34
C ASN A 135 17.43 -2.45 -3.52
N MET A 136 17.68 -1.89 -4.22
CA MET A 136 17.26 -1.91 -5.28
C MET A 136 17.76 -2.57 -6.00
N VAL A 137 18.34 -2.61 -5.68
CA VAL A 137 18.87 -3.10 -6.20
C VAL A 137 18.76 -4.02 -5.78
N ILE A 138 18.81 -3.94 -4.98
CA ILE A 138 18.71 -4.53 -4.48
C ILE A 138 17.76 -4.74 -4.53
N LYS A 139 17.49 -4.28 -4.55
CA LYS A 139 16.85 -4.23 -4.66
C LYS A 139 16.61 -4.12 -5.54
N PHE A 140 16.90 -3.74 -5.54
CA PHE A 140 17.14 -3.37 -6.01
C PHE A 140 17.23 -3.76 -6.30
#